data_94290a7d496e7d095f3cf53738f84c96
#
_entry.id   94290a7d496e7d095f3cf53738f84c96
#
_cell.length_a   1.000
_cell.length_b   1.000
_cell.length_c   1.000
_cell.angle_alpha   90.00
_cell.angle_beta   90.00
_cell.angle_gamma   90.00
#
_symmetry.space_group_name_H-M   'P 1'
#
loop_
_entity.id
_entity.type
_entity.pdbx_description
1 polymer ?
#
loop_
_entity_poly.entity_id
_entity_poly.type
_entity_poly.pdbx_seq_one_letter_code
_entity_poly.pdbx_strand_id
1 'polypeptide(L)'
;NLTVPPPESKCNPTFADCKRGGCSLNTDCTCYTISDNTQSGSKGICASMMISCSVLTPCEDDRITCKQPETICIESHRCSNQPLCYPIALANTAVCPPLPSLNVTVTIGLLFFY
;
A
#
# COMPACT_ATOMS: atom_id res chain seq x y z
N ASN A 1 -8.00 3.89 -28.05
CA ASN A 1 -8.11 2.86 -27.04
C ASN A 1 -7.88 3.42 -25.65
N LEU A 2 -8.84 3.22 -24.82
CA LEU A 2 -8.82 3.76 -23.48
C LEU A 2 -8.46 2.66 -22.49
N THR A 3 -7.26 2.74 -21.96
CA THR A 3 -6.88 1.86 -20.88
C THR A 3 -6.96 2.65 -19.59
N VAL A 4 -7.68 2.09 -18.65
CA VAL A 4 -7.78 2.68 -17.33
C VAL A 4 -6.62 2.15 -16.51
N PRO A 5 -5.85 3.03 -15.85
CA PRO A 5 -4.78 2.52 -15.00
C PRO A 5 -5.35 1.68 -13.86
N PRO A 6 -4.63 0.66 -13.41
CA PRO A 6 -5.11 -0.14 -12.31
C PRO A 6 -5.27 0.71 -11.06
N PRO A 7 -6.25 0.41 -10.23
CA PRO A 7 -6.46 1.19 -9.01
C PRO A 7 -5.32 0.98 -8.03
N GLU A 8 -5.19 1.92 -7.09
CA GLU A 8 -4.22 1.80 -6.02
C GLU A 8 -4.54 0.57 -5.17
N SER A 9 -3.51 -0.11 -4.75
CA SER A 9 -3.66 -1.26 -3.86
C SER A 9 -3.63 -0.76 -2.43
N LYS A 10 -4.76 -0.84 -1.74
CA LYS A 10 -4.91 -0.28 -0.41
C LYS A 10 -4.78 -1.34 0.66
N CYS A 11 -4.40 -0.91 1.84
CA CYS A 11 -4.27 -1.81 2.98
C CYS A 11 -4.50 -1.03 4.26
N ASN A 12 -4.71 -1.76 5.35
CA ASN A 12 -4.84 -1.15 6.67
C ASN A 12 -3.56 -1.42 7.45
N PRO A 13 -2.72 -0.41 7.69
CA PRO A 13 -1.43 -0.63 8.33
C PRO A 13 -1.54 -1.05 9.79
N THR A 14 -2.72 -0.97 10.40
CA THR A 14 -2.89 -1.43 11.77
C THR A 14 -3.08 -2.94 11.85
N PHE A 15 -3.36 -3.60 10.74
CA PHE A 15 -3.49 -5.05 10.73
C PHE A 15 -2.09 -5.68 10.77
N ALA A 16 -1.89 -6.59 11.70
CA ALA A 16 -0.57 -7.20 11.89
C ALA A 16 -0.07 -7.89 10.63
N ASP A 17 -0.97 -8.53 9.89
CA ASP A 17 -0.59 -9.27 8.70
C ASP A 17 -0.03 -8.36 7.61
N CYS A 18 -0.51 -7.12 7.55
CA CYS A 18 -0.03 -6.20 6.53
C CYS A 18 1.41 -5.78 6.77
N LYS A 19 1.86 -5.84 8.02
CA LYS A 19 3.22 -5.40 8.34
C LYS A 19 4.29 -6.38 7.87
N ARG A 20 3.89 -7.55 7.41
CA ARG A 20 4.82 -8.59 6.99
C ARG A 20 4.59 -9.00 5.55
N GLY A 21 4.15 -8.07 4.74
CA GLY A 21 3.88 -8.39 3.36
C GLY A 21 2.55 -9.09 3.14
N GLY A 22 1.67 -9.06 4.14
CA GLY A 22 0.39 -9.75 4.04
C GLY A 22 -0.70 -8.97 3.34
N CYS A 23 -0.35 -7.92 2.62
CA CYS A 23 -1.36 -7.11 1.93
C CYS A 23 -1.55 -7.50 0.47
N SER A 24 -0.76 -8.43 -0.05
CA SER A 24 -0.79 -8.76 -1.46
C SER A 24 -0.40 -10.21 -1.69
N LEU A 25 -0.85 -10.75 -2.82
CA LEU A 25 -0.35 -12.04 -3.29
C LEU A 25 1.12 -11.95 -3.68
N ASN A 26 1.60 -10.75 -4.00
CA ASN A 26 3.00 -10.52 -4.28
C ASN A 26 3.71 -10.30 -2.95
N THR A 27 4.54 -11.25 -2.53
CA THR A 27 5.22 -11.18 -1.24
C THR A 27 6.29 -10.09 -1.18
N ASP A 28 6.61 -9.47 -2.31
CA ASP A 28 7.52 -8.33 -2.33
C ASP A 28 6.81 -7.02 -1.99
N CYS A 29 5.51 -7.07 -1.69
CA CYS A 29 4.74 -5.89 -1.31
C CYS A 29 4.55 -5.83 0.19
N THR A 30 4.47 -4.61 0.71
CA THR A 30 4.16 -4.39 2.12
C THR A 30 3.20 -3.22 2.24
N CYS A 31 2.59 -3.08 3.41
CA CYS A 31 1.66 -2.00 3.67
C CYS A 31 2.43 -0.80 4.23
N TYR A 32 2.45 0.28 3.47
CA TYR A 32 3.03 1.55 3.91
C TYR A 32 1.93 2.45 4.44
N THR A 33 2.18 3.10 5.57
CA THR A 33 1.24 4.06 6.14
C THR A 33 1.28 5.35 5.34
N ILE A 34 0.13 5.85 4.92
CA ILE A 34 0.05 7.14 4.25
C ILE A 34 0.19 8.23 5.31
N SER A 35 1.13 9.14 5.08
CA SER A 35 1.35 10.26 5.98
C SER A 35 0.43 11.39 5.58
N ASP A 36 -0.58 11.68 6.40
CA ASP A 36 -1.52 12.75 6.12
C ASP A 36 -1.96 13.40 7.43
N ASN A 37 -2.90 14.36 7.32
CA ASN A 37 -3.36 15.12 8.48
C ASN A 37 -4.34 14.37 9.36
N THR A 38 -4.82 13.23 8.92
CA THR A 38 -5.79 12.51 9.74
C THR A 38 -5.09 11.82 10.88
N GLN A 39 -5.78 11.69 11.98
CA GLN A 39 -5.23 11.06 13.16
C GLN A 39 -5.49 9.57 13.18
N SER A 40 -6.15 9.07 12.17
CA SER A 40 -6.59 7.69 12.20
C SER A 40 -5.45 6.69 12.11
N GLY A 41 -4.40 7.02 11.37
CA GLY A 41 -3.29 6.10 11.18
C GLY A 41 -3.67 4.81 10.51
N SER A 42 -4.87 4.74 9.95
CA SER A 42 -5.40 3.50 9.42
C SER A 42 -5.37 3.42 7.90
N LYS A 43 -4.87 4.45 7.23
CA LYS A 43 -4.81 4.44 5.78
C LYS A 43 -3.42 4.03 5.32
N GLY A 44 -3.39 3.12 4.36
CA GLY A 44 -2.12 2.65 3.83
C GLY A 44 -2.24 2.23 2.39
N ILE A 45 -1.08 2.08 1.76
CA ILE A 45 -1.00 1.54 0.42
C ILE A 45 -0.13 0.30 0.43
N CYS A 46 -0.54 -0.68 -0.35
CA CYS A 46 0.23 -1.91 -0.52
C CYS A 46 1.15 -1.71 -1.72
N ALA A 47 2.43 -1.71 -1.48
CA ALA A 47 3.38 -1.32 -2.51
C ALA A 47 4.68 -2.10 -2.38
N SER A 48 5.45 -2.11 -3.46
CA SER A 48 6.65 -2.93 -3.57
C SER A 48 7.73 -2.51 -2.57
N MET A 49 8.37 -3.50 -1.95
CA MET A 49 9.55 -3.30 -1.10
C MET A 49 10.85 -3.35 -1.89
N MET A 50 10.77 -3.55 -3.18
CA MET A 50 11.99 -3.72 -3.99
C MET A 50 12.70 -2.41 -4.26
N ILE A 51 12.09 -1.28 -3.91
CA ILE A 51 12.72 0.01 -4.06
C ILE A 51 13.43 0.37 -2.76
N SER A 52 14.67 0.84 -2.86
CA SER A 52 15.45 1.19 -1.69
C SER A 52 14.96 2.51 -1.09
N CYS A 53 14.91 2.57 0.24
CA CYS A 53 14.51 3.81 0.91
C CYS A 53 15.42 4.97 0.53
N SER A 54 16.69 4.69 0.24
CA SER A 54 17.66 5.73 -0.04
C SER A 54 17.41 6.44 -1.37
N VAL A 55 16.65 5.84 -2.28
CA VAL A 55 16.34 6.51 -3.56
C VAL A 55 15.06 7.31 -3.49
N LEU A 56 14.34 7.26 -2.38
CA LEU A 56 13.10 8.01 -2.23
C LEU A 56 13.41 9.40 -1.67
N THR A 57 12.69 10.38 -2.20
CA THR A 57 12.88 11.77 -1.78
C THR A 57 12.08 12.03 -0.51
N PRO A 58 12.65 12.70 0.50
CA PRO A 58 11.86 13.05 1.67
C PRO A 58 10.69 13.97 1.34
N CYS A 59 9.60 13.82 2.10
CA CYS A 59 8.47 14.72 1.98
C CYS A 59 8.87 16.12 2.48
N GLU A 60 8.04 17.11 2.19
CA GLU A 60 8.26 18.46 2.66
C GLU A 60 8.16 18.53 4.19
N ASP A 61 8.47 19.68 4.76
CA ASP A 61 8.48 19.85 6.20
C ASP A 61 7.13 19.58 6.85
N ASP A 62 6.05 19.72 6.10
CA ASP A 62 4.72 19.40 6.63
C ASP A 62 4.51 17.89 6.80
N ARG A 63 5.44 17.06 6.33
CA ARG A 63 5.38 15.60 6.40
C ARG A 63 4.19 15.03 5.64
N ILE A 64 3.70 15.74 4.65
CA ILE A 64 2.53 15.35 3.87
C ILE A 64 2.76 15.55 2.38
N THR A 65 3.37 16.67 2.02
CA THR A 65 3.46 17.10 0.64
C THR A 65 4.65 16.50 -0.06
N CYS A 66 4.43 16.07 -1.30
CA CYS A 66 5.49 15.62 -2.20
C CYS A 66 5.50 16.55 -3.40
N LYS A 67 6.67 17.14 -3.69
CA LYS A 67 6.79 18.00 -4.88
C LYS A 67 6.85 17.21 -6.16
N GLN A 68 7.36 15.98 -6.09
CA GLN A 68 7.46 15.16 -7.28
C GLN A 68 6.07 14.70 -7.69
N PRO A 69 5.75 14.78 -8.99
CA PRO A 69 4.46 14.29 -9.44
C PRO A 69 4.36 12.78 -9.28
N GLU A 70 3.15 12.29 -9.15
CA GLU A 70 2.87 10.85 -9.09
C GLU A 70 3.55 10.17 -7.91
N THR A 71 3.74 10.91 -6.81
CA THR A 71 4.26 10.34 -5.58
C THR A 71 3.33 10.67 -4.42
N ILE A 72 3.42 9.85 -3.38
CA ILE A 72 2.60 10.03 -2.19
C ILE A 72 3.51 9.89 -0.96
N CYS A 73 3.26 10.72 0.05
CA CYS A 73 4.07 10.70 1.25
C CYS A 73 3.67 9.53 2.13
N ILE A 74 4.65 8.68 2.44
CA ILE A 74 4.41 7.49 3.26
C ILE A 74 5.41 7.44 4.40
N GLU A 75 5.08 6.65 5.42
CA GLU A 75 6.00 6.33 6.50
C GLU A 75 6.04 4.82 6.66
N SER A 76 7.20 4.30 7.00
CA SER A 76 7.37 2.87 7.19
C SER A 76 8.51 2.60 8.14
N HIS A 77 8.35 1.58 8.98
CA HIS A 77 9.45 1.13 9.85
C HIS A 77 10.66 0.72 9.03
N ARG A 78 10.43 0.16 7.87
CA ARG A 78 11.50 -0.25 6.97
C ARG A 78 12.39 0.92 6.58
N CYS A 79 11.83 2.12 6.55
CA CYS A 79 12.57 3.33 6.20
C CYS A 79 12.76 4.24 7.40
N SER A 80 12.82 3.67 8.60
CA SER A 80 13.06 4.39 9.85
C SER A 80 11.99 5.42 10.17
N ASN A 81 10.78 5.18 9.69
CA ASN A 81 9.63 6.06 9.89
C ASN A 81 9.84 7.48 9.38
N GLN A 82 10.81 7.69 8.51
CA GLN A 82 11.01 8.98 7.86
C GLN A 82 9.95 9.14 6.76
N PRO A 83 9.26 10.28 6.69
CA PRO A 83 8.29 10.50 5.61
C PRO A 83 9.00 10.60 4.27
N LEU A 84 8.64 9.74 3.35
CA LEU A 84 9.28 9.66 2.05
C LEU A 84 8.23 9.66 0.95
N CYS A 85 8.59 10.25 -0.19
CA CYS A 85 7.71 10.30 -1.35
C CYS A 85 7.88 9.02 -2.16
N TYR A 86 6.81 8.24 -2.22
CA TYR A 86 6.81 6.92 -2.85
C TYR A 86 6.07 6.98 -4.18
N PRO A 87 6.63 6.39 -5.25
CA PRO A 87 5.96 6.44 -6.56
C PRO A 87 4.68 5.61 -6.56
N ILE A 88 3.59 6.26 -6.92
CA ILE A 88 2.27 5.62 -6.93
C ILE A 88 2.24 4.46 -7.92
N ALA A 89 3.04 4.54 -8.98
CA ALA A 89 3.07 3.48 -9.97
C ALA A 89 3.46 2.11 -9.41
N LEU A 90 4.13 2.08 -8.26
CA LEU A 90 4.51 0.82 -7.63
C LEU A 90 3.55 0.41 -6.53
N ALA A 91 2.41 1.08 -6.44
CA ALA A 91 1.42 0.86 -5.39
C ALA A 91 0.04 0.58 -5.97
N ASN A 92 -0.02 -0.08 -7.10
CA ASN A 92 -1.30 -0.40 -7.71
C ASN A 92 -1.54 -1.90 -7.69
N THR A 93 -2.76 -2.30 -8.08
CA THR A 93 -3.16 -3.71 -8.02
C THR A 93 -2.46 -4.58 -9.07
N ALA A 94 -1.82 -3.97 -10.07
CA ALA A 94 -1.01 -4.76 -11.01
C ALA A 94 0.31 -5.17 -10.39
N VAL A 95 0.90 -4.30 -9.58
CA VAL A 95 2.16 -4.61 -8.89
C VAL A 95 1.88 -5.41 -7.63
N CYS A 96 0.85 -5.03 -6.88
CA CYS A 96 0.50 -5.66 -5.62
C CYS A 96 -0.95 -6.13 -5.67
N PRO A 97 -1.21 -7.29 -6.30
CA PRO A 97 -2.58 -7.80 -6.37
C PRO A 97 -3.16 -8.03 -4.98
N PRO A 98 -4.41 -7.68 -4.76
CA PRO A 98 -5.01 -7.86 -3.45
C PRO A 98 -5.16 -9.33 -3.10
N LEU A 99 -5.17 -9.61 -1.81
CA LEU A 99 -5.43 -10.96 -1.34
C LEU A 99 -6.88 -11.30 -1.59
N PRO A 100 -7.19 -12.58 -1.82
CA PRO A 100 -8.57 -13.00 -1.97
C PRO A 100 -9.36 -12.67 -0.72
N SER A 101 -10.57 -12.18 -0.91
CA SER A 101 -11.42 -11.87 0.22
C SER A 101 -11.99 -13.15 0.77
N LEU A 102 -11.73 -13.41 2.04
CA LEU A 102 -12.31 -14.58 2.68
C LEU A 102 -13.80 -14.44 2.86
N ASN A 103 -14.29 -13.25 2.90
CA ASN A 103 -15.71 -13.04 3.04
C ASN A 103 -16.47 -13.54 1.84
N VAL A 104 -15.88 -13.49 0.69
CA VAL A 104 -16.55 -13.95 -0.51
C VAL A 104 -16.64 -15.46 -0.53
N THR A 105 -15.61 -16.11 -0.08
CA THR A 105 -15.59 -17.55 -0.15
C THR A 105 -16.58 -18.19 0.78
N VAL A 106 -16.90 -17.52 1.84
CA VAL A 106 -17.82 -18.08 2.81
C VAL A 106 -19.20 -18.25 2.25
N THR A 107 -19.60 -17.40 1.38
CA THR A 107 -20.95 -17.44 0.87
C THR A 107 -21.16 -18.55 -0.11
N ILE A 108 -20.15 -19.17 -0.51
CA ILE A 108 -20.32 -20.14 -1.53
C ILE A 108 -20.30 -21.50 -0.97
N GLY A 109 -20.35 -21.59 -0.25
CA GLY A 109 -20.29 -22.68 0.20
C GLY A 109 -20.87 -23.76 0.03
N LEU A 110 -20.70 -23.34 -0.06
CA LEU A 110 -20.90 -23.70 0.06
C LEU A 110 -21.25 -24.21 -0.45
N LEU A 111 -21.17 -24.34 -0.49
CA LEU A 111 -21.40 -24.54 -0.85
C LEU A 111 -21.39 -25.19 -1.28
N PHE A 112 -21.18 -25.69 -1.13
CA PHE A 112 -21.18 -26.00 -1.20
C PHE A 112 -21.44 -26.62 -1.14
N PHE A 113 -21.53 -26.95 -0.98
CA PHE A 113 -21.88 -27.20 -0.65
C PHE A 113 -22.44 -27.64 -0.95
N TYR A 114 -22.56 -28.09 -0.84
CA TYR A 114 -23.07 -28.05 -1.09
C TYR A 114 -23.23 -28.40 -1.43
#